data_58dc773dc905e69ed54832c928f6ee37
#
_entry.id   58dc773dc905e69ed54832c928f6ee37
#
_cell.length_a   1.000
_cell.length_b   1.000
_cell.length_c   1.000
_cell.angle_alpha   90.00
_cell.angle_beta   90.00
_cell.angle_gamma   90.00
#
_symmetry.space_group_name_H-M   'P 1'
#
loop_
_entity.id
_entity.type
_entity.pdbx_description
1 polymer ?
#
loop_
_entity_poly.entity_id
_entity_poly.type
_entity_poly.pdbx_seq_one_letter_code
_entity_poly.pdbx_strand_id
1 'polypeptide(L)'
;MSKGQTVLVVDPDTDFLKWAVRQLTASELNVLSTARSDEALAIFNRESPDLVIADTHLEPYTGQELLTRIRERDSNAFVLLISQYGTTQAVIEAMKLGAFDFLRKESLPFNFRAIVEATLKEQRQTRAARASRPQLTVEQHQDSIVGQSEAMQQVFKLVGRVAHSDAPVMITGESGTGKELVARAIHHYSSRSAKGFVAINCAAIPEQLLESELFGHEKGAFTGATGQRIGRFEQSNGATLFLDEIGDMPLTLQGKILRVLQDGELSRVGGNDVVKTNVRIITATNKNLEGEVAAKRFREDLFYRLNVVRVQLPPLRQRIEDIRLLAEYFVQRVSEEKHLPRLKLSEEAVRVLEGHSWPGNVRELENTIQRACVLATGDILLPKDIPLGVAGGEAAPAGAIQKEEAIEALLRVAQSDPSIELLPWLEREFTVHAMRQTRGNQVQAAKLLGITRATLRKRLERFGITRELIVQ
;
A
#
# COMPACT_ATOMS: atom_id res chain seq x y z
N MET A 1 -16.76 3.29 -48.62
CA MET A 1 -15.87 2.27 -48.02
C MET A 1 -15.34 2.82 -46.71
N SER A 2 -15.72 2.24 -45.59
CA SER A 2 -15.16 2.67 -44.30
C SER A 2 -13.67 2.33 -44.30
N LYS A 3 -12.80 3.35 -44.14
CA LYS A 3 -11.38 3.12 -43.92
C LYS A 3 -11.24 2.19 -42.72
N GLY A 4 -10.58 1.04 -42.90
CA GLY A 4 -10.21 0.16 -41.79
C GLY A 4 -9.40 0.97 -40.73
N GLN A 5 -9.54 0.63 -39.46
CA GLN A 5 -8.78 1.31 -38.40
C GLN A 5 -7.28 1.06 -38.58
N THR A 6 -6.47 2.10 -38.37
CA THR A 6 -5.02 2.07 -38.55
C THR A 6 -4.32 2.00 -37.21
N VAL A 7 -3.45 1.01 -37.03
CA VAL A 7 -2.62 0.81 -35.86
C VAL A 7 -1.15 0.97 -36.23
N LEU A 8 -0.41 1.81 -35.49
CA LEU A 8 1.03 1.94 -35.66
C LEU A 8 1.74 1.22 -34.50
N VAL A 9 2.60 0.26 -34.83
CA VAL A 9 3.44 -0.48 -33.86
C VAL A 9 4.88 -0.01 -33.99
N VAL A 10 5.49 0.39 -32.89
CA VAL A 10 6.86 0.93 -32.81
C VAL A 10 7.65 0.14 -31.79
N ASP A 11 8.65 -0.62 -32.26
CA ASP A 11 9.45 -1.46 -31.38
C ASP A 11 10.83 -1.73 -32.01
N PRO A 12 11.96 -1.61 -31.26
CA PRO A 12 13.27 -1.90 -31.81
C PRO A 12 13.49 -3.40 -32.08
N ASP A 13 12.70 -4.27 -31.46
CA ASP A 13 12.73 -5.71 -31.69
C ASP A 13 11.94 -6.08 -32.95
N THR A 14 12.66 -6.42 -34.02
CA THR A 14 12.09 -6.79 -35.30
C THR A 14 11.25 -8.08 -35.27
N ASP A 15 11.54 -9.00 -34.36
CA ASP A 15 10.79 -10.24 -34.22
C ASP A 15 9.46 -10.00 -33.49
N PHE A 16 9.46 -9.12 -32.49
CA PHE A 16 8.24 -8.62 -31.90
C PHE A 16 7.36 -7.87 -32.92
N LEU A 17 7.95 -7.00 -33.74
CA LEU A 17 7.21 -6.30 -34.82
C LEU A 17 6.53 -7.29 -35.75
N LYS A 18 7.26 -8.30 -36.25
CA LYS A 18 6.69 -9.34 -37.15
C LYS A 18 5.56 -10.11 -36.47
N TRP A 19 5.74 -10.44 -35.18
CA TRP A 19 4.71 -11.12 -34.40
C TRP A 19 3.47 -10.24 -34.22
N ALA A 20 3.63 -8.98 -33.79
CA ALA A 20 2.54 -8.04 -33.59
C ALA A 20 1.74 -7.77 -34.87
N VAL A 21 2.43 -7.55 -35.99
CA VAL A 21 1.79 -7.38 -37.31
C VAL A 21 0.96 -8.60 -37.66
N ARG A 22 1.46 -9.82 -37.48
CA ARG A 22 0.70 -11.05 -37.76
C ARG A 22 -0.55 -11.16 -36.89
N GLN A 23 -0.46 -10.84 -35.61
CA GLN A 23 -1.60 -10.90 -34.69
C GLN A 23 -2.70 -9.92 -35.08
N LEU A 24 -2.35 -8.72 -35.51
CA LEU A 24 -3.29 -7.64 -35.80
C LEU A 24 -3.85 -7.70 -37.26
N THR A 25 -3.07 -8.16 -38.23
CA THR A 25 -3.53 -8.30 -39.63
C THR A 25 -4.68 -9.31 -39.73
N ALA A 26 -4.74 -10.29 -38.83
CA ALA A 26 -5.86 -11.25 -38.79
C ALA A 26 -7.21 -10.59 -38.38
N SER A 27 -7.23 -9.32 -37.94
CA SER A 27 -8.42 -8.56 -37.48
C SER A 27 -8.89 -7.50 -38.48
N GLU A 28 -8.51 -7.56 -39.75
CA GLU A 28 -8.85 -6.57 -40.80
C GLU A 28 -8.35 -5.14 -40.48
N LEU A 29 -7.34 -5.00 -39.60
CA LEU A 29 -6.72 -3.73 -39.25
C LEU A 29 -5.62 -3.36 -40.25
N ASN A 30 -5.51 -2.07 -40.56
CA ASN A 30 -4.36 -1.55 -41.30
C ASN A 30 -3.20 -1.36 -40.30
N VAL A 31 -2.17 -2.19 -40.42
CA VAL A 31 -1.05 -2.19 -39.47
C VAL A 31 0.19 -1.59 -40.11
N LEU A 32 0.67 -0.49 -39.52
CA LEU A 32 1.93 0.14 -39.84
C LEU A 32 2.96 -0.22 -38.79
N SER A 33 4.21 -0.40 -39.14
CA SER A 33 5.25 -0.77 -38.20
C SER A 33 6.58 -0.10 -38.51
N THR A 34 7.33 0.31 -37.48
CA THR A 34 8.68 0.81 -37.60
C THR A 34 9.48 0.49 -36.36
N ALA A 35 10.82 0.45 -36.47
CA ALA A 35 11.70 0.24 -35.36
C ALA A 35 12.19 1.55 -34.70
N ARG A 36 11.92 2.71 -35.31
CA ARG A 36 12.48 4.00 -34.91
C ARG A 36 11.41 5.01 -34.54
N SER A 37 11.65 5.77 -33.50
CA SER A 37 10.70 6.79 -32.99
C SER A 37 10.56 8.02 -33.91
N ASP A 38 11.61 8.42 -34.63
CA ASP A 38 11.55 9.52 -35.62
C ASP A 38 10.67 9.15 -36.81
N GLU A 39 10.83 7.94 -37.36
CA GLU A 39 9.96 7.40 -38.42
C GLU A 39 8.51 7.25 -37.93
N ALA A 40 8.32 6.78 -36.70
CA ALA A 40 7.00 6.65 -36.09
C ALA A 40 6.28 7.99 -36.06
N LEU A 41 6.97 9.07 -35.68
CA LEU A 41 6.42 10.42 -35.67
C LEU A 41 6.07 10.92 -37.09
N ALA A 42 6.90 10.61 -38.08
CA ALA A 42 6.62 10.91 -39.50
C ALA A 42 5.38 10.15 -40.03
N ILE A 43 5.26 8.86 -39.70
CA ILE A 43 4.11 8.04 -40.01
C ILE A 43 2.85 8.57 -39.31
N PHE A 44 2.94 8.91 -38.03
CA PHE A 44 1.82 9.47 -37.27
C PHE A 44 1.28 10.75 -37.91
N ASN A 45 2.16 11.64 -38.37
CA ASN A 45 1.79 12.89 -39.03
C ASN A 45 1.12 12.67 -40.40
N ARG A 46 1.52 11.64 -41.15
CA ARG A 46 1.04 11.38 -42.47
C ARG A 46 -0.26 10.58 -42.49
N GLU A 47 -0.33 9.53 -41.65
CA GLU A 47 -1.42 8.55 -41.69
C GLU A 47 -2.46 8.74 -40.61
N SER A 48 -2.16 9.53 -39.57
CA SER A 48 -3.03 9.77 -38.38
C SER A 48 -3.64 8.46 -37.83
N PRO A 49 -2.81 7.50 -37.36
CA PRO A 49 -3.28 6.21 -36.90
C PRO A 49 -4.25 6.34 -35.73
N ASP A 50 -5.22 5.42 -35.66
CA ASP A 50 -6.21 5.40 -34.58
C ASP A 50 -5.60 4.96 -33.25
N LEU A 51 -4.54 4.15 -33.29
CA LEU A 51 -3.81 3.67 -32.11
C LEU A 51 -2.32 3.61 -32.41
N VAL A 52 -1.51 4.06 -31.46
CA VAL A 52 -0.04 3.88 -31.47
C VAL A 52 0.32 2.93 -30.34
N ILE A 53 1.14 1.92 -30.62
CA ILE A 53 1.71 0.99 -29.64
C ILE A 53 3.22 1.18 -29.72
N ALA A 54 3.86 1.66 -28.66
CA ALA A 54 5.27 2.03 -28.69
C ALA A 54 6.04 1.43 -27.50
N ASP A 55 7.20 0.85 -27.79
CA ASP A 55 8.14 0.45 -26.72
C ASP A 55 8.68 1.68 -25.97
N THR A 56 8.97 1.52 -24.71
CA THR A 56 9.60 2.56 -23.89
C THR A 56 11.05 2.83 -24.28
N HIS A 57 11.76 1.85 -24.81
CA HIS A 57 13.18 1.91 -25.20
C HIS A 57 13.29 2.05 -26.72
N LEU A 58 13.08 3.24 -27.23
CA LEU A 58 13.20 3.58 -28.64
C LEU A 58 14.38 4.54 -28.90
N GLU A 59 14.84 4.60 -30.13
CA GLU A 59 15.83 5.56 -30.62
C GLU A 59 15.30 6.31 -31.86
N PRO A 60 15.64 7.60 -32.02
CA PRO A 60 16.45 8.48 -31.18
C PRO A 60 15.69 9.06 -29.96
N TYR A 61 14.37 8.89 -29.87
CA TYR A 61 13.52 9.35 -28.76
C TYR A 61 12.98 8.16 -28.01
N THR A 62 12.94 8.23 -26.68
CA THR A 62 12.26 7.21 -25.85
C THR A 62 10.77 7.15 -26.16
N GLY A 63 10.10 6.05 -25.79
CA GLY A 63 8.65 5.91 -25.95
C GLY A 63 7.85 7.01 -25.24
N GLN A 64 8.32 7.50 -24.09
CA GLN A 64 7.73 8.62 -23.36
C GLN A 64 7.90 9.95 -24.12
N GLU A 65 9.07 10.19 -24.68
CA GLU A 65 9.31 11.37 -25.53
C GLU A 65 8.49 11.33 -26.82
N LEU A 66 8.36 10.14 -27.44
CA LEU A 66 7.47 9.93 -28.58
C LEU A 66 6.02 10.22 -28.22
N LEU A 67 5.53 9.69 -27.09
CA LEU A 67 4.20 9.98 -26.57
C LEU A 67 3.99 11.49 -26.38
N THR A 68 4.93 12.18 -25.75
CA THR A 68 4.85 13.64 -25.54
C THR A 68 4.73 14.38 -26.88
N ARG A 69 5.57 14.06 -27.88
CA ARG A 69 5.55 14.69 -29.20
C ARG A 69 4.26 14.39 -29.98
N ILE A 70 3.71 13.17 -29.83
CA ILE A 70 2.41 12.81 -30.39
C ILE A 70 1.31 13.64 -29.74
N ARG A 71 1.33 13.76 -28.40
CA ARG A 71 0.36 14.53 -27.63
C ARG A 71 0.39 16.03 -27.90
N GLU A 72 1.55 16.60 -28.17
CA GLU A 72 1.67 18.01 -28.59
C GLU A 72 0.95 18.28 -29.92
N ARG A 73 0.79 17.27 -30.78
CA ARG A 73 0.13 17.39 -32.09
C ARG A 73 -1.33 16.98 -32.06
N ASP A 74 -1.63 15.90 -31.37
CA ASP A 74 -2.99 15.43 -31.11
C ASP A 74 -3.13 15.04 -29.64
N SER A 75 -3.69 15.94 -28.85
CA SER A 75 -3.94 15.74 -27.41
C SER A 75 -4.90 14.56 -27.12
N ASN A 76 -5.56 14.00 -28.14
CA ASN A 76 -6.51 12.92 -28.02
C ASN A 76 -5.97 11.61 -28.64
N ALA A 77 -4.73 11.57 -29.08
CA ALA A 77 -4.13 10.37 -29.64
C ALA A 77 -4.15 9.22 -28.59
N PHE A 78 -4.54 8.04 -29.04
CA PHE A 78 -4.49 6.83 -28.22
C PHE A 78 -3.12 6.19 -28.37
N VAL A 79 -2.35 6.19 -27.29
CA VAL A 79 -1.00 5.64 -27.24
C VAL A 79 -0.91 4.60 -26.13
N LEU A 80 -0.60 3.36 -26.49
CA LEU A 80 -0.22 2.30 -25.57
C LEU A 80 1.30 2.25 -25.48
N LEU A 81 1.84 2.36 -24.29
CA LEU A 81 3.26 2.09 -24.07
C LEU A 81 3.47 0.65 -23.67
N ILE A 82 4.47 0.01 -24.26
CA ILE A 82 4.86 -1.36 -23.93
C ILE A 82 6.30 -1.36 -23.42
N SER A 83 6.63 -2.27 -22.51
CA SER A 83 7.99 -2.40 -21.97
C SER A 83 8.28 -3.82 -21.56
N GLN A 84 9.54 -4.21 -21.67
CA GLN A 84 10.03 -5.47 -21.11
C GLN A 84 10.13 -5.38 -19.60
N TYR A 85 10.51 -4.22 -19.07
CA TYR A 85 10.68 -3.94 -17.64
C TYR A 85 9.80 -2.76 -17.22
N GLY A 86 8.60 -3.04 -16.73
CA GLY A 86 7.70 -2.01 -16.22
C GLY A 86 8.06 -1.59 -14.79
N THR A 87 8.97 -0.62 -14.61
CA THR A 87 9.19 -0.04 -13.28
C THR A 87 7.97 0.79 -12.86
N THR A 88 7.71 0.86 -11.55
CA THR A 88 6.63 1.68 -10.98
C THR A 88 6.64 3.12 -11.51
N GLN A 89 7.83 3.72 -11.53
CA GLN A 89 8.02 5.08 -11.99
C GLN A 89 7.66 5.23 -13.47
N ALA A 90 8.12 4.32 -14.34
CA ALA A 90 7.83 4.36 -15.77
C ALA A 90 6.33 4.27 -16.06
N VAL A 91 5.60 3.43 -15.32
CA VAL A 91 4.12 3.31 -15.45
C VAL A 91 3.45 4.62 -15.05
N ILE A 92 3.78 5.16 -13.88
CA ILE A 92 3.18 6.40 -13.36
C ILE A 92 3.48 7.56 -14.31
N GLU A 93 4.72 7.70 -14.77
CA GLU A 93 5.12 8.74 -15.73
C GLU A 93 4.39 8.59 -17.07
N ALA A 94 4.32 7.37 -17.62
CA ALA A 94 3.58 7.11 -18.85
C ALA A 94 2.12 7.55 -18.74
N MET A 95 1.45 7.16 -17.66
CA MET A 95 0.06 7.54 -17.40
C MET A 95 -0.09 9.05 -17.19
N LYS A 96 0.86 9.68 -16.48
CA LYS A 96 0.92 11.12 -16.29
C LYS A 96 1.12 11.87 -17.63
N LEU A 97 1.96 11.39 -18.52
CA LEU A 97 2.15 11.94 -19.87
C LEU A 97 0.93 11.69 -20.77
N GLY A 98 -0.07 10.99 -20.27
CA GLY A 98 -1.33 10.76 -20.98
C GLY A 98 -1.30 9.51 -21.85
N ALA A 99 -0.46 8.53 -21.60
CA ALA A 99 -0.61 7.21 -22.21
C ALA A 99 -2.03 6.69 -21.94
N PHE A 100 -2.63 6.02 -22.93
CA PHE A 100 -3.91 5.38 -22.73
C PHE A 100 -3.79 4.21 -21.76
N ASP A 101 -2.75 3.39 -21.95
CA ASP A 101 -2.37 2.33 -21.03
C ASP A 101 -0.87 2.03 -21.12
N PHE A 102 -0.35 1.26 -20.14
CA PHE A 102 1.01 0.76 -20.08
C PHE A 102 0.98 -0.76 -19.90
N LEU A 103 1.66 -1.51 -20.77
CA LEU A 103 1.60 -2.96 -20.80
C LEU A 103 3.00 -3.58 -20.72
N ARG A 104 3.09 -4.74 -20.09
CA ARG A 104 4.33 -5.53 -20.06
C ARG A 104 4.36 -6.49 -21.25
N LYS A 105 5.50 -6.55 -21.96
CA LYS A 105 5.66 -7.46 -23.13
C LYS A 105 5.39 -8.92 -22.78
N GLU A 106 5.73 -9.35 -21.57
CA GLU A 106 5.51 -10.72 -21.08
C GLU A 106 4.04 -11.14 -21.06
N SER A 107 3.13 -10.22 -20.83
CA SER A 107 1.68 -10.48 -20.78
C SER A 107 1.00 -10.42 -22.17
N LEU A 108 1.64 -9.82 -23.17
CA LEU A 108 1.06 -9.59 -24.48
C LEU A 108 0.74 -10.87 -25.26
N PRO A 109 1.55 -11.97 -25.25
CA PRO A 109 1.28 -13.15 -26.06
C PRO A 109 -0.10 -13.76 -25.83
N PHE A 110 -0.69 -13.57 -24.66
CA PHE A 110 -1.98 -14.16 -24.28
C PHE A 110 -3.19 -13.27 -24.62
N ASN A 111 -3.04 -11.93 -24.63
CA ASN A 111 -4.17 -11.01 -24.66
C ASN A 111 -3.99 -9.84 -25.66
N PHE A 112 -2.92 -9.80 -26.45
CA PHE A 112 -2.56 -8.64 -27.27
C PHE A 112 -3.70 -8.18 -28.19
N ARG A 113 -4.28 -9.09 -28.94
CA ARG A 113 -5.38 -8.80 -29.84
C ARG A 113 -6.61 -8.25 -29.11
N ALA A 114 -6.99 -8.88 -28.00
CA ALA A 114 -8.14 -8.44 -27.21
C ALA A 114 -7.95 -7.04 -26.64
N ILE A 115 -6.73 -6.71 -26.18
CA ILE A 115 -6.38 -5.37 -25.65
C ILE A 115 -6.48 -4.33 -26.77
N VAL A 116 -5.94 -4.60 -27.95
CA VAL A 116 -5.98 -3.68 -29.08
C VAL A 116 -7.42 -3.44 -29.56
N GLU A 117 -8.21 -4.50 -29.70
CA GLU A 117 -9.64 -4.40 -30.09
C GLU A 117 -10.45 -3.62 -29.07
N ALA A 118 -10.24 -3.85 -27.75
CA ALA A 118 -10.88 -3.11 -26.68
C ALA A 118 -10.50 -1.62 -26.71
N THR A 119 -9.21 -1.31 -26.87
CA THR A 119 -8.71 0.06 -26.95
C THR A 119 -9.28 0.80 -28.17
N LEU A 120 -9.34 0.18 -29.33
CA LEU A 120 -9.93 0.75 -30.54
C LEU A 120 -11.44 0.97 -30.40
N LYS A 121 -12.14 0.09 -29.69
CA LYS A 121 -13.56 0.28 -29.36
C LYS A 121 -13.77 1.49 -28.47
N GLU A 122 -12.96 1.65 -27.42
CA GLU A 122 -13.01 2.80 -26.51
C GLU A 122 -12.64 4.10 -27.23
N GLN A 123 -11.65 4.07 -28.11
CA GLN A 123 -11.27 5.20 -28.97
C GLN A 123 -12.45 5.68 -29.82
N ARG A 124 -13.21 4.76 -30.44
CA ARG A 124 -14.41 5.11 -31.22
C ARG A 124 -15.47 5.79 -30.34
N GLN A 125 -15.72 5.24 -29.15
CA GLN A 125 -16.69 5.81 -28.19
C GLN A 125 -16.25 7.18 -27.69
N THR A 126 -14.97 7.37 -27.42
CA THR A 126 -14.40 8.62 -26.91
C THR A 126 -14.33 9.70 -27.97
N ARG A 127 -14.02 9.36 -29.23
CA ARG A 127 -14.04 10.29 -30.38
C ARG A 127 -15.44 10.86 -30.62
N ALA A 128 -16.48 10.06 -30.34
CA ALA A 128 -17.87 10.49 -30.39
C ALA A 128 -18.28 11.44 -29.23
N ALA A 129 -17.57 11.40 -28.11
CA ALA A 129 -17.93 12.07 -26.86
C ALA A 129 -17.06 13.29 -26.51
N ARG A 130 -15.94 13.57 -27.18
CA ARG A 130 -14.96 14.59 -26.76
C ARG A 130 -14.73 15.73 -27.75
N ALA A 131 -15.09 16.91 -27.29
CA ALA A 131 -14.38 18.16 -27.58
C ALA A 131 -13.88 18.68 -26.22
N SER A 132 -12.50 18.82 -26.06
CA SER A 132 -11.79 19.61 -25.01
C SER A 132 -11.30 18.86 -23.73
N ARG A 133 -10.04 18.89 -23.30
CA ARG A 133 -8.87 19.75 -23.15
C ARG A 133 -7.81 19.24 -22.11
N PRO A 134 -6.71 19.94 -21.65
CA PRO A 134 -5.31 19.83 -22.04
C PRO A 134 -4.29 19.45 -20.92
N GLN A 135 -2.98 19.42 -21.29
CA GLN A 135 -1.73 18.92 -20.69
C GLN A 135 -1.08 19.67 -19.53
N LEU A 136 -0.12 19.05 -18.81
CA LEU A 136 1.14 19.66 -18.29
C LEU A 136 2.20 18.62 -17.81
N THR A 137 3.46 19.09 -17.68
CA THR A 137 4.77 18.42 -17.60
C THR A 137 5.37 18.21 -16.20
N VAL A 138 6.44 17.43 -16.09
CA VAL A 138 7.01 16.66 -14.96
C VAL A 138 8.36 17.14 -14.45
N GLU A 139 8.73 16.83 -13.18
CA GLU A 139 10.11 16.49 -12.74
C GLU A 139 10.17 15.74 -11.38
N GLN A 140 11.28 15.04 -11.11
CA GLN A 140 11.47 13.87 -10.24
C GLN A 140 11.69 14.12 -8.74
N HIS A 141 11.31 13.17 -7.83
CA HIS A 141 11.99 12.90 -6.54
C HIS A 141 11.70 11.51 -5.95
N GLN A 142 12.57 11.07 -5.04
CA GLN A 142 12.85 9.73 -4.55
C GLN A 142 11.96 9.30 -3.37
N ASP A 143 10.83 8.65 -3.61
CA ASP A 143 10.21 7.68 -2.70
C ASP A 143 9.58 6.60 -3.59
N SER A 144 10.39 5.65 -4.01
CA SER A 144 9.97 4.64 -4.97
C SER A 144 9.05 3.62 -4.32
N ILE A 145 7.79 3.63 -4.74
CA ILE A 145 6.90 2.50 -4.47
C ILE A 145 7.41 1.31 -5.29
N VAL A 146 7.75 0.23 -4.60
CA VAL A 146 8.28 -0.99 -5.20
C VAL A 146 7.14 -1.99 -5.43
N GLY A 147 7.01 -2.49 -6.67
CA GLY A 147 6.03 -3.53 -7.02
C GLY A 147 5.99 -3.77 -8.54
N GLN A 148 5.81 -5.03 -8.93
CA GLN A 148 5.73 -5.47 -10.33
C GLN A 148 4.46 -6.27 -10.61
N SER A 149 3.76 -6.72 -9.58
CA SER A 149 2.54 -7.50 -9.70
C SER A 149 1.47 -6.74 -10.49
N GLU A 150 0.62 -7.49 -11.20
CA GLU A 150 -0.48 -6.90 -11.96
C GLU A 150 -1.39 -6.03 -11.08
N ALA A 151 -1.65 -6.47 -9.86
CA ALA A 151 -2.46 -5.72 -8.90
C ALA A 151 -1.84 -4.36 -8.56
N MET A 152 -0.51 -4.27 -8.36
CA MET A 152 0.18 -3.00 -8.13
C MET A 152 0.27 -2.14 -9.40
N GLN A 153 0.39 -2.75 -10.58
CA GLN A 153 0.34 -2.02 -11.86
C GLN A 153 -0.99 -1.28 -12.03
N GLN A 154 -2.12 -1.89 -11.65
CA GLN A 154 -3.43 -1.20 -11.65
C GLN A 154 -3.45 -0.01 -10.68
N VAL A 155 -2.85 -0.16 -9.49
CA VAL A 155 -2.70 0.95 -8.54
C VAL A 155 -1.88 2.09 -9.16
N PHE A 156 -0.73 1.79 -9.79
CA PHE A 156 0.14 2.80 -10.41
C PHE A 156 -0.55 3.54 -11.56
N LYS A 157 -1.26 2.82 -12.42
CA LYS A 157 -2.08 3.43 -13.48
C LYS A 157 -3.11 4.41 -12.90
N LEU A 158 -3.77 4.01 -11.83
CA LEU A 158 -4.77 4.87 -11.16
C LEU A 158 -4.09 6.08 -10.50
N VAL A 159 -2.94 5.91 -9.83
CA VAL A 159 -2.14 7.01 -9.28
C VAL A 159 -1.80 8.03 -10.36
N GLY A 160 -1.29 7.59 -11.51
CA GLY A 160 -0.96 8.48 -12.64
C GLY A 160 -2.19 9.25 -13.17
N ARG A 161 -3.34 8.59 -13.28
CA ARG A 161 -4.60 9.23 -13.73
C ARG A 161 -5.12 10.27 -12.75
N VAL A 162 -5.11 9.97 -11.43
CA VAL A 162 -5.68 10.88 -10.42
C VAL A 162 -4.74 12.00 -10.03
N ALA A 163 -3.45 11.88 -10.34
CA ALA A 163 -2.45 12.88 -9.97
C ALA A 163 -2.80 14.28 -10.51
N HIS A 164 -3.34 14.37 -11.72
CA HIS A 164 -3.71 15.64 -12.36
C HIS A 164 -5.02 16.25 -11.87
N SER A 165 -5.82 15.52 -11.09
CA SER A 165 -7.10 15.99 -10.57
C SER A 165 -6.95 16.51 -9.15
N ASP A 166 -7.67 17.58 -8.80
CA ASP A 166 -7.82 18.04 -7.40
C ASP A 166 -8.93 17.28 -6.64
N ALA A 167 -9.57 16.29 -7.28
CA ALA A 167 -10.60 15.48 -6.63
C ALA A 167 -10.05 14.78 -5.37
N PRO A 168 -10.88 14.65 -4.32
CA PRO A 168 -10.53 13.84 -3.17
C PRO A 168 -10.19 12.39 -3.57
N VAL A 169 -9.15 11.84 -2.97
CA VAL A 169 -8.72 10.45 -3.20
C VAL A 169 -8.78 9.70 -1.88
N MET A 170 -9.44 8.56 -1.88
CA MET A 170 -9.50 7.65 -0.74
C MET A 170 -8.68 6.39 -1.01
N ILE A 171 -7.67 6.17 -0.19
CA ILE A 171 -6.79 5.00 -0.27
C ILE A 171 -7.24 3.98 0.77
N THR A 172 -7.60 2.77 0.33
CA THR A 172 -8.03 1.69 1.22
C THR A 172 -7.07 0.51 1.13
N GLY A 173 -6.91 -0.20 2.23
CA GLY A 173 -6.06 -1.38 2.29
C GLY A 173 -5.65 -1.70 3.72
N GLU A 174 -5.22 -2.93 3.95
CA GLU A 174 -4.79 -3.40 5.27
C GLU A 174 -3.65 -2.55 5.85
N SER A 175 -3.46 -2.64 7.17
CA SER A 175 -2.33 -1.99 7.82
C SER A 175 -1.00 -2.50 7.24
N GLY A 176 -0.04 -1.59 7.04
CA GLY A 176 1.28 -1.94 6.52
C GLY A 176 1.36 -2.18 5.01
N THR A 177 0.31 -1.94 4.22
CA THR A 177 0.33 -2.12 2.75
C THR A 177 1.06 -1.03 1.99
N GLY A 178 1.36 0.14 2.62
CA GLY A 178 2.04 1.28 2.01
C GLY A 178 1.12 2.42 1.57
N LYS A 179 -0.02 2.61 2.22
CA LYS A 179 -1.01 3.67 1.90
C LYS A 179 -0.40 5.08 1.86
N GLU A 180 0.48 5.40 2.80
CA GLU A 180 1.15 6.71 2.84
C GLU A 180 2.09 6.92 1.64
N LEU A 181 2.84 5.89 1.22
CA LEU A 181 3.71 5.97 0.04
C LEU A 181 2.91 6.28 -1.22
N VAL A 182 1.73 5.65 -1.36
CA VAL A 182 0.82 5.93 -2.48
C VAL A 182 0.28 7.36 -2.40
N ALA A 183 -0.07 7.86 -1.22
CA ALA A 183 -0.49 9.26 -1.04
C ALA A 183 0.61 10.25 -1.42
N ARG A 184 1.87 9.98 -1.02
CA ARG A 184 3.04 10.77 -1.41
C ARG A 184 3.28 10.74 -2.91
N ALA A 185 3.13 9.59 -3.56
CA ALA A 185 3.22 9.48 -5.01
C ALA A 185 2.13 10.29 -5.72
N ILE A 186 0.87 10.21 -5.28
CA ILE A 186 -0.23 11.02 -5.84
C ILE A 186 0.08 12.52 -5.73
N HIS A 187 0.63 12.96 -4.59
CA HIS A 187 1.05 14.35 -4.41
C HIS A 187 2.23 14.70 -5.31
N HIS A 188 3.27 13.86 -5.35
CA HIS A 188 4.49 14.08 -6.11
C HIS A 188 4.21 14.26 -7.61
N TYR A 189 3.32 13.43 -8.17
CA TYR A 189 2.92 13.51 -9.57
C TYR A 189 1.79 14.54 -9.85
N SER A 190 1.37 15.34 -8.87
CA SER A 190 0.28 16.30 -9.01
C SER A 190 0.74 17.68 -9.46
N SER A 191 -0.23 18.53 -9.83
CA SER A 191 -0.01 19.97 -10.06
C SER A 191 0.48 20.73 -8.82
N ARG A 192 0.34 20.13 -7.62
CA ARG A 192 0.75 20.70 -6.33
C ARG A 192 2.07 20.12 -5.81
N SER A 193 2.84 19.40 -6.64
CA SER A 193 4.09 18.73 -6.24
C SER A 193 5.14 19.71 -5.66
N ALA A 194 5.19 20.95 -6.15
CA ALA A 194 6.07 22.00 -5.62
C ALA A 194 5.58 22.62 -4.30
N LYS A 195 4.40 22.23 -3.82
CA LYS A 195 3.80 22.71 -2.56
C LYS A 195 4.00 21.68 -1.44
N GLY A 196 3.64 22.04 -0.21
CA GLY A 196 3.79 21.14 0.93
C GLY A 196 2.88 19.90 0.85
N PHE A 197 3.39 18.79 1.39
CA PHE A 197 2.60 17.60 1.72
C PHE A 197 2.53 17.50 3.25
N VAL A 198 1.35 17.71 3.81
CA VAL A 198 1.12 17.65 5.26
C VAL A 198 0.38 16.36 5.59
N ALA A 199 0.97 15.50 6.41
CA ALA A 199 0.38 14.24 6.83
C ALA A 199 -0.07 14.32 8.29
N ILE A 200 -1.25 13.78 8.57
CA ILE A 200 -1.78 13.60 9.93
C ILE A 200 -2.36 12.19 10.04
N ASN A 201 -1.96 11.48 11.09
CA ASN A 201 -2.59 10.23 11.48
C ASN A 201 -3.68 10.51 12.52
N CYS A 202 -4.95 10.27 12.15
CA CYS A 202 -6.10 10.59 12.99
C CYS A 202 -6.22 9.64 14.20
N ALA A 203 -5.68 8.44 14.12
CA ALA A 203 -5.69 7.48 15.23
C ALA A 203 -4.59 7.73 16.26
N ALA A 204 -3.51 8.42 15.87
CA ALA A 204 -2.35 8.64 16.75
C ALA A 204 -2.51 9.83 17.70
N ILE A 205 -3.52 10.69 17.49
CA ILE A 205 -3.72 11.93 18.24
C ILE A 205 -5.00 11.83 19.06
N PRO A 206 -4.98 12.11 20.38
CA PRO A 206 -6.20 12.18 21.19
C PRO A 206 -7.23 13.16 20.62
N GLU A 207 -8.53 12.84 20.72
CA GLU A 207 -9.63 13.60 20.10
C GLU A 207 -9.56 15.10 20.34
N GLN A 208 -9.36 15.51 21.59
CA GLN A 208 -9.31 16.94 22.00
C GLN A 208 -8.14 17.69 21.35
N LEU A 209 -7.02 17.01 21.13
CA LEU A 209 -5.86 17.59 20.48
C LEU A 209 -5.98 17.55 18.94
N LEU A 210 -6.63 16.52 18.41
CA LEU A 210 -6.83 16.36 16.96
C LEU A 210 -7.61 17.54 16.37
N GLU A 211 -8.64 18.01 17.05
CA GLU A 211 -9.41 19.19 16.64
C GLU A 211 -8.53 20.43 16.55
N SER A 212 -7.74 20.69 17.58
CA SER A 212 -6.81 21.83 17.63
C SER A 212 -5.68 21.71 16.61
N GLU A 213 -5.18 20.49 16.34
CA GLU A 213 -4.17 20.28 15.29
C GLU A 213 -4.75 20.54 13.89
N LEU A 214 -5.96 20.05 13.60
CA LEU A 214 -6.57 20.18 12.28
C LEU A 214 -7.01 21.60 11.98
N PHE A 215 -7.75 22.24 12.90
CA PHE A 215 -8.42 23.51 12.66
C PHE A 215 -7.72 24.71 13.31
N GLY A 216 -6.78 24.45 14.23
CA GLY A 216 -6.17 25.51 15.03
C GLY A 216 -7.06 25.98 16.18
N HIS A 217 -6.55 26.85 17.02
CA HIS A 217 -7.31 27.44 18.13
C HIS A 217 -6.94 28.90 18.39
N GLU A 218 -7.88 29.62 18.91
CA GLU A 218 -7.67 30.98 19.42
C GLU A 218 -7.17 30.94 20.88
N LYS A 219 -6.54 32.00 21.32
CA LYS A 219 -6.11 32.16 22.71
C LYS A 219 -7.31 32.02 23.67
N GLY A 220 -7.20 31.14 24.65
CA GLY A 220 -8.25 30.89 25.65
C GLY A 220 -9.34 29.90 25.21
N ALA A 221 -9.19 29.21 24.07
CA ALA A 221 -10.18 28.26 23.56
C ALA A 221 -10.38 27.04 24.49
N PHE A 222 -9.36 26.66 25.25
CA PHE A 222 -9.43 25.62 26.28
C PHE A 222 -8.36 25.85 27.34
N THR A 223 -8.41 25.09 28.44
CA THR A 223 -7.41 25.16 29.51
C THR A 223 -6.03 24.75 28.99
N GLY A 224 -5.10 25.72 28.90
CA GLY A 224 -3.77 25.54 28.31
C GLY A 224 -3.56 26.24 26.97
N ALA A 225 -4.59 26.81 26.35
CA ALA A 225 -4.48 27.62 25.12
C ALA A 225 -3.91 29.02 25.43
N THR A 226 -2.59 29.09 25.68
CA THR A 226 -1.90 30.35 26.07
C THR A 226 -1.71 31.32 24.92
N GLY A 227 -1.77 30.82 23.66
CA GLY A 227 -1.63 31.58 22.42
C GLY A 227 -2.53 31.07 21.30
N GLN A 228 -2.63 31.82 20.21
CA GLN A 228 -3.27 31.39 18.97
C GLN A 228 -2.37 30.36 18.28
N ARG A 229 -2.97 29.30 17.66
CA ARG A 229 -2.26 28.32 16.85
C ARG A 229 -2.97 28.08 15.53
N ILE A 230 -2.22 28.15 14.44
CA ILE A 230 -2.69 27.87 13.09
C ILE A 230 -2.85 26.36 12.89
N GLY A 231 -4.01 25.91 12.40
CA GLY A 231 -4.31 24.50 12.13
C GLY A 231 -3.72 23.97 10.83
N ARG A 232 -3.70 22.65 10.66
CA ARG A 232 -3.13 21.97 9.50
C ARG A 232 -3.87 22.28 8.20
N PHE A 233 -5.16 22.46 8.23
CA PHE A 233 -5.94 22.90 7.06
C PHE A 233 -5.47 24.27 6.56
N GLU A 234 -5.30 25.21 7.44
CA GLU A 234 -4.81 26.55 7.10
C GLU A 234 -3.34 26.52 6.62
N GLN A 235 -2.48 25.74 7.29
CA GLN A 235 -1.09 25.53 6.88
C GLN A 235 -0.97 24.88 5.49
N SER A 236 -1.95 24.05 5.13
CA SER A 236 -1.98 23.34 3.85
C SER A 236 -2.66 24.11 2.73
N ASN A 237 -2.92 25.42 2.91
CA ASN A 237 -3.59 26.22 1.88
C ASN A 237 -2.76 26.24 0.58
N GLY A 238 -3.35 25.83 -0.52
CA GLY A 238 -2.69 25.65 -1.82
C GLY A 238 -1.86 24.36 -1.94
N ALA A 239 -1.79 23.56 -0.88
CA ALA A 239 -0.99 22.35 -0.77
C ALA A 239 -1.87 21.06 -0.72
N THR A 240 -1.27 19.94 -0.29
CA THR A 240 -1.97 18.66 -0.09
C THR A 240 -1.98 18.28 1.39
N LEU A 241 -3.15 17.95 1.92
CA LEU A 241 -3.34 17.38 3.26
C LEU A 241 -3.68 15.90 3.13
N PHE A 242 -2.89 15.07 3.77
CA PHE A 242 -3.11 13.63 3.87
C PHE A 242 -3.64 13.30 5.26
N LEU A 243 -4.83 12.69 5.32
CA LEU A 243 -5.48 12.24 6.55
C LEU A 243 -5.39 10.71 6.60
N ASP A 244 -4.45 10.19 7.37
CA ASP A 244 -4.31 8.75 7.58
C ASP A 244 -5.27 8.27 8.67
N GLU A 245 -5.75 7.03 8.51
CA GLU A 245 -6.74 6.37 9.37
C GLU A 245 -7.98 7.24 9.62
N ILE A 246 -8.55 7.79 8.52
CA ILE A 246 -9.74 8.65 8.57
C ILE A 246 -10.95 7.96 9.21
N GLY A 247 -11.02 6.62 9.16
CA GLY A 247 -12.06 5.81 9.80
C GLY A 247 -12.03 5.82 11.33
N ASP A 248 -10.97 6.36 11.94
CA ASP A 248 -10.84 6.54 13.39
C ASP A 248 -11.24 7.95 13.86
N MET A 249 -11.63 8.81 12.92
CA MET A 249 -11.98 10.19 13.25
C MET A 249 -13.29 10.30 14.06
N PRO A 250 -13.32 11.04 15.17
CA PRO A 250 -14.53 11.29 15.94
C PRO A 250 -15.65 11.93 15.10
N LEU A 251 -16.90 11.55 15.36
CA LEU A 251 -18.08 12.06 14.63
C LEU A 251 -18.20 13.59 14.71
N THR A 252 -17.80 14.20 15.83
CA THR A 252 -17.76 15.66 16.04
C THR A 252 -16.90 16.36 15.00
N LEU A 253 -15.74 15.78 14.66
CA LEU A 253 -14.78 16.34 13.72
C LEU A 253 -15.15 16.06 12.27
N GLN A 254 -15.83 14.94 12.01
CA GLN A 254 -16.31 14.61 10.65
C GLN A 254 -17.20 15.69 10.07
N GLY A 255 -18.09 16.31 10.89
CA GLY A 255 -18.94 17.42 10.45
C GLY A 255 -18.16 18.69 10.09
N LYS A 256 -17.06 18.97 10.81
CA LYS A 256 -16.19 20.12 10.50
C LYS A 256 -15.41 19.93 9.21
N ILE A 257 -14.86 18.72 9.01
CA ILE A 257 -14.17 18.37 7.76
C ILE A 257 -15.12 18.46 6.56
N LEU A 258 -16.35 17.99 6.71
CA LEU A 258 -17.35 18.10 5.64
C LEU A 258 -17.52 19.54 5.16
N ARG A 259 -17.62 20.51 6.08
CA ARG A 259 -17.70 21.95 5.73
C ARG A 259 -16.49 22.42 4.94
N VAL A 260 -15.28 22.04 5.39
CA VAL A 260 -14.05 22.41 4.65
C VAL A 260 -14.03 21.79 3.24
N LEU A 261 -14.53 20.55 3.08
CA LEU A 261 -14.60 19.89 1.77
C LEU A 261 -15.68 20.47 0.85
N GLN A 262 -16.74 21.06 1.41
CA GLN A 262 -17.85 21.63 0.64
C GLN A 262 -17.58 23.09 0.25
N ASP A 263 -17.23 23.91 1.24
CA ASP A 263 -17.20 25.36 1.12
C ASP A 263 -15.77 25.93 1.07
N GLY A 264 -14.77 25.11 1.44
CA GLY A 264 -13.38 25.56 1.61
C GLY A 264 -13.21 26.44 2.85
N GLU A 265 -14.17 26.44 3.77
CA GLU A 265 -14.21 27.33 4.94
C GLU A 265 -14.03 26.56 6.25
N LEU A 266 -13.28 27.14 7.14
CA LEU A 266 -13.10 26.64 8.50
C LEU A 266 -13.14 27.78 9.52
N SER A 267 -13.44 27.43 10.78
CA SER A 267 -13.23 28.34 11.93
C SER A 267 -12.31 27.66 12.94
N ARG A 268 -11.42 28.43 13.57
CA ARG A 268 -10.56 27.93 14.64
C ARG A 268 -11.38 27.63 15.89
N VAL A 269 -10.88 26.70 16.71
CA VAL A 269 -11.53 26.37 17.98
C VAL A 269 -11.56 27.60 18.88
N GLY A 270 -12.74 27.94 19.41
CA GLY A 270 -12.94 29.13 20.23
C GLY A 270 -13.01 30.46 19.47
N GLY A 271 -12.89 30.43 18.13
CA GLY A 271 -13.01 31.61 17.26
C GLY A 271 -14.26 31.59 16.38
N ASN A 272 -14.70 32.76 15.93
CA ASN A 272 -15.81 32.95 15.00
C ASN A 272 -15.35 33.35 13.59
N ASP A 273 -14.06 33.66 13.42
CA ASP A 273 -13.53 34.10 12.13
C ASP A 273 -13.52 32.93 11.13
N VAL A 274 -14.04 33.19 9.92
CA VAL A 274 -14.05 32.23 8.84
C VAL A 274 -12.78 32.37 8.02
N VAL A 275 -12.02 31.29 7.95
CA VAL A 275 -10.79 31.19 7.16
C VAL A 275 -11.08 30.35 5.90
N LYS A 276 -10.77 30.91 4.72
CA LYS A 276 -10.90 30.20 3.45
C LYS A 276 -9.62 29.46 3.10
N THR A 277 -9.75 28.20 2.68
CA THR A 277 -8.64 27.35 2.32
C THR A 277 -8.91 26.60 1.02
N ASN A 278 -7.86 26.40 0.23
CA ASN A 278 -7.88 25.56 -0.96
C ASN A 278 -6.90 24.41 -0.77
N VAL A 279 -7.37 23.31 -0.21
CA VAL A 279 -6.55 22.16 0.15
C VAL A 279 -6.95 20.94 -0.67
N ARG A 280 -5.99 20.29 -1.32
CA ARG A 280 -6.20 18.97 -1.91
C ARG A 280 -6.21 17.92 -0.80
N ILE A 281 -7.29 17.13 -0.71
CA ILE A 281 -7.43 16.10 0.33
C ILE A 281 -7.14 14.72 -0.25
N ILE A 282 -6.26 13.99 0.43
CA ILE A 282 -6.05 12.55 0.25
C ILE A 282 -6.32 11.90 1.60
N THR A 283 -7.11 10.83 1.62
CA THR A 283 -7.42 10.09 2.85
C THR A 283 -6.97 8.65 2.75
N ALA A 284 -6.65 8.03 3.88
CA ALA A 284 -6.36 6.60 3.94
C ALA A 284 -7.08 5.95 5.13
N THR A 285 -7.43 4.67 4.97
CA THR A 285 -8.00 3.86 6.06
C THR A 285 -7.81 2.36 5.81
N ASN A 286 -7.70 1.61 6.89
CA ASN A 286 -7.77 0.14 6.89
C ASN A 286 -9.18 -0.38 7.21
N LYS A 287 -10.12 0.50 7.61
CA LYS A 287 -11.50 0.14 7.98
C LYS A 287 -12.41 0.07 6.76
N ASN A 288 -13.43 -0.78 6.86
CA ASN A 288 -14.55 -0.78 5.93
C ASN A 288 -15.49 0.38 6.28
N LEU A 289 -15.33 1.53 5.60
CA LEU A 289 -16.12 2.72 5.88
C LEU A 289 -17.62 2.53 5.61
N GLU A 290 -18.02 1.69 4.65
CA GLU A 290 -19.41 1.34 4.40
C GLU A 290 -20.04 0.68 5.64
N GLY A 291 -19.28 -0.22 6.28
CA GLY A 291 -19.66 -0.83 7.56
C GLY A 291 -19.71 0.19 8.71
N GLU A 292 -18.77 1.13 8.75
CA GLU A 292 -18.76 2.20 9.76
C GLU A 292 -19.95 3.17 9.60
N VAL A 293 -20.35 3.46 8.36
CA VAL A 293 -21.55 4.26 8.04
C VAL A 293 -22.81 3.52 8.51
N ALA A 294 -22.95 2.24 8.16
CA ALA A 294 -24.08 1.42 8.60
C ALA A 294 -24.18 1.33 10.14
N ALA A 295 -23.03 1.29 10.82
CA ALA A 295 -22.93 1.30 12.28
C ALA A 295 -23.05 2.69 12.91
N LYS A 296 -23.29 3.76 12.12
CA LYS A 296 -23.38 5.16 12.53
C LYS A 296 -22.12 5.69 13.26
N ARG A 297 -20.96 5.12 13.00
CA ARG A 297 -19.65 5.59 13.48
C ARG A 297 -18.95 6.50 12.46
N PHE A 298 -19.42 6.49 11.21
CA PHE A 298 -18.96 7.42 10.18
C PHE A 298 -20.17 8.06 9.49
N ARG A 299 -20.07 9.35 9.15
CA ARG A 299 -21.17 10.08 8.50
C ARG A 299 -21.24 9.71 7.02
N GLU A 300 -22.43 9.45 6.55
CA GLU A 300 -22.70 9.08 5.15
C GLU A 300 -22.36 10.22 4.18
N ASP A 301 -22.69 11.47 4.55
CA ASP A 301 -22.43 12.66 3.74
C ASP A 301 -20.91 12.90 3.53
N LEU A 302 -20.11 12.70 4.58
CA LEU A 302 -18.66 12.79 4.49
C LEU A 302 -18.08 11.64 3.65
N PHE A 303 -18.61 10.43 3.82
CA PHE A 303 -18.16 9.27 3.03
C PHE A 303 -18.29 9.53 1.53
N TYR A 304 -19.45 9.98 1.06
CA TYR A 304 -19.64 10.28 -0.37
C TYR A 304 -18.77 11.44 -0.86
N ARG A 305 -18.47 12.40 0.00
CA ARG A 305 -17.61 13.54 -0.36
C ARG A 305 -16.12 13.15 -0.48
N LEU A 306 -15.66 12.17 0.29
CA LEU A 306 -14.31 11.65 0.26
C LEU A 306 -14.11 10.55 -0.80
N ASN A 307 -15.13 9.73 -1.04
CA ASN A 307 -15.09 8.57 -1.92
C ASN A 307 -15.34 8.93 -3.40
N VAL A 308 -14.64 9.94 -3.91
CA VAL A 308 -14.75 10.34 -5.33
C VAL A 308 -13.86 9.45 -6.19
N VAL A 309 -12.63 9.23 -5.77
CA VAL A 309 -11.71 8.27 -6.40
C VAL A 309 -11.17 7.34 -5.34
N ARG A 310 -11.39 6.04 -5.52
CA ARG A 310 -10.91 5.02 -4.59
C ARG A 310 -9.70 4.29 -5.15
N VAL A 311 -8.62 4.26 -4.39
CA VAL A 311 -7.40 3.50 -4.67
C VAL A 311 -7.31 2.37 -3.63
N GLN A 312 -7.48 1.14 -4.07
CA GLN A 312 -7.41 -0.02 -3.19
C GLN A 312 -6.04 -0.69 -3.30
N LEU A 313 -5.30 -0.75 -2.19
CA LEU A 313 -4.02 -1.46 -2.13
C LEU A 313 -4.24 -2.93 -1.80
N PRO A 314 -3.70 -3.84 -2.62
CA PRO A 314 -3.76 -5.27 -2.33
C PRO A 314 -2.87 -5.62 -1.12
N PRO A 315 -3.29 -6.55 -0.26
CA PRO A 315 -2.44 -7.10 0.77
C PRO A 315 -1.28 -7.90 0.16
N LEU A 316 -0.17 -8.04 0.88
CA LEU A 316 1.06 -8.63 0.34
C LEU A 316 0.87 -10.08 -0.14
N ARG A 317 0.01 -10.85 0.53
CA ARG A 317 -0.38 -12.22 0.12
C ARG A 317 -1.08 -12.31 -1.24
N GLN A 318 -1.61 -11.22 -1.79
CA GLN A 318 -2.22 -11.14 -3.14
C GLN A 318 -1.23 -10.65 -4.20
N ARG A 319 0.02 -10.33 -3.79
CA ARG A 319 1.10 -9.88 -4.67
C ARG A 319 2.42 -10.56 -4.32
N ILE A 320 2.38 -11.88 -4.26
CA ILE A 320 3.52 -12.74 -3.87
C ILE A 320 4.75 -12.44 -4.73
N GLU A 321 4.53 -12.15 -6.02
CA GLU A 321 5.58 -11.77 -6.99
C GLU A 321 6.39 -10.54 -6.55
N ASP A 322 5.82 -9.67 -5.72
CA ASP A 322 6.51 -8.47 -5.22
C ASP A 322 7.40 -8.77 -4.00
N ILE A 323 7.24 -9.91 -3.33
CA ILE A 323 7.94 -10.22 -2.07
C ILE A 323 9.45 -10.26 -2.27
N ARG A 324 9.92 -10.96 -3.33
CA ARG A 324 11.35 -11.01 -3.67
C ARG A 324 11.91 -9.60 -3.88
N LEU A 325 11.26 -8.82 -4.72
CA LEU A 325 11.71 -7.47 -5.07
C LEU A 325 11.75 -6.54 -3.86
N LEU A 326 10.70 -6.60 -3.02
CA LEU A 326 10.63 -5.83 -1.77
C LEU A 326 11.72 -6.26 -0.78
N ALA A 327 11.95 -7.56 -0.63
CA ALA A 327 12.96 -8.08 0.27
C ALA A 327 14.38 -7.66 -0.17
N GLU A 328 14.70 -7.78 -1.46
CA GLU A 328 15.99 -7.32 -2.03
C GLU A 328 16.17 -5.81 -1.85
N TYR A 329 15.12 -5.01 -2.10
CA TYR A 329 15.12 -3.57 -1.85
C TYR A 329 15.41 -3.23 -0.37
N PHE A 330 14.76 -3.92 0.58
CA PHE A 330 14.99 -3.66 2.00
C PHE A 330 16.40 -4.12 2.45
N VAL A 331 16.90 -5.24 1.93
CA VAL A 331 18.28 -5.66 2.21
C VAL A 331 19.28 -4.61 1.73
N GLN A 332 19.11 -4.12 0.51
CA GLN A 332 19.98 -3.07 -0.02
C GLN A 332 19.91 -1.80 0.83
N ARG A 333 18.70 -1.31 1.13
CA ARG A 333 18.49 -0.10 1.93
C ARG A 333 19.10 -0.21 3.33
N VAL A 334 18.86 -1.32 4.02
CA VAL A 334 19.44 -1.54 5.35
C VAL A 334 20.97 -1.63 5.31
N SER A 335 21.54 -2.26 4.26
CA SER A 335 22.97 -2.33 4.07
C SER A 335 23.60 -0.95 3.86
N GLU A 336 22.96 -0.09 3.07
CA GLU A 336 23.40 1.28 2.84
C GLU A 336 23.27 2.16 4.09
N GLU A 337 22.11 2.15 4.77
CA GLU A 337 21.86 2.95 5.98
C GLU A 337 22.76 2.59 7.15
N LYS A 338 23.09 1.30 7.30
CA LYS A 338 23.89 0.80 8.43
C LYS A 338 25.35 0.56 8.09
N HIS A 339 25.77 0.92 6.86
CA HIS A 339 27.13 0.66 6.36
C HIS A 339 27.59 -0.80 6.51
N LEU A 340 26.63 -1.73 6.33
CA LEU A 340 26.90 -3.17 6.38
C LEU A 340 27.48 -3.64 5.02
N PRO A 341 28.20 -4.79 5.00
CA PRO A 341 28.53 -5.46 3.73
C PRO A 341 27.29 -5.67 2.88
N ARG A 342 27.43 -5.70 1.56
CA ARG A 342 26.30 -5.97 0.65
C ARG A 342 25.80 -7.40 0.88
N LEU A 343 24.78 -7.52 1.71
CA LEU A 343 24.08 -8.77 1.96
C LEU A 343 23.27 -9.19 0.73
N LYS A 344 23.14 -10.50 0.52
CA LYS A 344 22.30 -11.10 -0.51
C LYS A 344 21.34 -12.09 0.12
N LEU A 345 20.15 -12.23 -0.45
CA LEU A 345 19.21 -13.29 -0.08
C LEU A 345 19.56 -14.58 -0.82
N SER A 346 19.56 -15.73 -0.13
CA SER A 346 19.61 -17.02 -0.80
C SER A 346 18.24 -17.36 -1.42
N GLU A 347 18.23 -18.20 -2.45
CA GLU A 347 16.98 -18.65 -3.09
C GLU A 347 16.05 -19.38 -2.11
N GLU A 348 16.62 -20.12 -1.17
CA GLU A 348 15.86 -20.78 -0.11
C GLU A 348 15.23 -19.78 0.86
N ALA A 349 15.93 -18.70 1.20
CA ALA A 349 15.38 -17.62 2.04
C ALA A 349 14.22 -16.90 1.33
N VAL A 350 14.34 -16.65 0.02
CA VAL A 350 13.27 -16.07 -0.78
C VAL A 350 12.03 -16.96 -0.77
N ARG A 351 12.17 -18.28 -0.98
CA ARG A 351 11.02 -19.21 -0.93
C ARG A 351 10.31 -19.20 0.43
N VAL A 352 11.07 -19.08 1.51
CA VAL A 352 10.53 -18.97 2.86
C VAL A 352 9.73 -17.68 3.03
N LEU A 353 10.24 -16.56 2.50
CA LEU A 353 9.51 -15.28 2.51
C LEU A 353 8.22 -15.32 1.67
N GLU A 354 8.28 -15.91 0.47
CA GLU A 354 7.13 -16.07 -0.43
C GLU A 354 6.04 -17.00 0.15
N GLY A 355 6.43 -17.97 0.97
CA GLY A 355 5.49 -18.91 1.64
C GLY A 355 4.77 -18.32 2.85
N HIS A 356 5.15 -17.14 3.35
CA HIS A 356 4.55 -16.54 4.54
C HIS A 356 3.33 -15.68 4.19
N SER A 357 2.34 -15.61 5.08
CA SER A 357 1.03 -14.93 4.84
C SER A 357 1.07 -13.42 5.02
N TRP A 358 2.08 -12.89 5.70
CA TRP A 358 2.34 -11.47 5.95
C TRP A 358 1.12 -10.70 6.49
N PRO A 359 0.59 -11.02 7.67
CA PRO A 359 -0.56 -10.29 8.24
C PRO A 359 -0.26 -8.81 8.47
N GLY A 360 0.99 -8.44 8.76
CA GLY A 360 1.45 -7.04 8.84
C GLY A 360 1.95 -6.46 7.51
N ASN A 361 1.75 -7.18 6.39
CA ASN A 361 2.06 -6.76 5.03
C ASN A 361 3.52 -6.31 4.85
N VAL A 362 3.75 -5.23 4.11
CA VAL A 362 5.10 -4.71 3.79
C VAL A 362 5.85 -4.25 5.04
N ARG A 363 5.14 -3.70 6.04
CA ARG A 363 5.76 -3.28 7.31
C ARG A 363 6.34 -4.46 8.09
N GLU A 364 5.66 -5.59 8.09
CA GLU A 364 6.16 -6.82 8.71
C GLU A 364 7.35 -7.38 7.93
N LEU A 365 7.29 -7.43 6.60
CA LEU A 365 8.40 -7.84 5.75
C LEU A 365 9.63 -6.96 5.98
N GLU A 366 9.48 -5.65 5.95
CA GLU A 366 10.55 -4.68 6.22
C GLU A 366 11.21 -4.93 7.58
N ASN A 367 10.41 -5.04 8.64
CA ASN A 367 10.92 -5.32 10.00
C ASN A 367 11.63 -6.67 10.09
N THR A 368 11.15 -7.68 9.37
CA THR A 368 11.74 -9.01 9.34
C THR A 368 13.09 -8.99 8.63
N ILE A 369 13.18 -8.34 7.47
CA ILE A 369 14.43 -8.18 6.74
C ILE A 369 15.43 -7.34 7.55
N GLN A 370 14.98 -6.24 8.15
CA GLN A 370 15.84 -5.41 8.99
C GLN A 370 16.46 -6.23 10.14
N ARG A 371 15.67 -7.07 10.82
CA ARG A 371 16.17 -7.96 11.87
C ARG A 371 17.15 -9.00 11.32
N ALA A 372 16.81 -9.62 10.19
CA ALA A 372 17.68 -10.59 9.53
C ALA A 372 19.05 -9.98 9.19
N CYS A 373 19.07 -8.79 8.60
CA CYS A 373 20.30 -8.08 8.25
C CYS A 373 21.17 -7.74 9.49
N VAL A 374 20.54 -7.37 10.61
CA VAL A 374 21.27 -7.03 11.86
C VAL A 374 21.86 -8.28 12.54
N LEU A 375 21.18 -9.43 12.43
CA LEU A 375 21.57 -10.68 13.07
C LEU A 375 22.44 -11.57 12.17
N ALA A 376 22.58 -11.24 10.89
CA ALA A 376 23.37 -11.99 9.94
C ALA A 376 24.84 -12.05 10.35
N THR A 377 25.43 -13.24 10.28
CA THR A 377 26.86 -13.49 10.57
C THR A 377 27.72 -13.64 9.32
N GLY A 378 27.11 -13.59 8.11
CA GLY A 378 27.78 -13.74 6.81
C GLY A 378 27.20 -12.79 5.77
N ASP A 379 27.69 -12.91 4.53
CA ASP A 379 27.30 -12.05 3.40
C ASP A 379 26.00 -12.50 2.71
N ILE A 380 25.45 -13.68 3.10
CA ILE A 380 24.25 -14.26 2.51
C ILE A 380 23.26 -14.58 3.62
N LEU A 381 22.03 -14.07 3.48
CA LEU A 381 20.91 -14.38 4.36
C LEU A 381 20.34 -15.75 4.00
N LEU A 382 20.41 -16.68 4.94
CA LEU A 382 19.87 -18.03 4.83
C LEU A 382 18.47 -18.12 5.49
N PRO A 383 17.67 -19.16 5.24
CA PRO A 383 16.38 -19.38 5.90
C PRO A 383 16.42 -19.26 7.43
N LYS A 384 17.49 -19.75 8.05
CA LYS A 384 17.70 -19.68 9.51
C LYS A 384 17.84 -18.25 10.04
N ASP A 385 18.29 -17.32 9.20
CA ASP A 385 18.50 -15.92 9.55
C ASP A 385 17.19 -15.09 9.41
N ILE A 386 16.14 -15.69 8.81
CA ILE A 386 14.84 -15.05 8.63
C ILE A 386 13.94 -15.40 9.84
N PRO A 387 13.67 -14.46 10.76
CA PRO A 387 12.89 -14.71 11.97
C PRO A 387 11.37 -14.73 11.67
N LEU A 388 10.93 -15.69 10.84
CA LEU A 388 9.49 -15.94 10.63
C LEU A 388 8.92 -16.67 11.84
N GLY A 389 7.88 -16.17 12.44
CA GLY A 389 7.22 -16.80 13.59
C GLY A 389 7.45 -16.12 14.93
N VAL A 390 8.36 -15.17 15.01
CA VAL A 390 8.26 -14.12 16.03
C VAL A 390 7.60 -12.93 15.35
N ALA A 391 6.31 -13.06 15.08
CA ALA A 391 5.49 -11.88 14.82
C ALA A 391 5.92 -10.85 15.85
N GLY A 392 6.36 -9.67 15.38
CA GLY A 392 6.84 -8.60 16.24
C GLY A 392 5.84 -8.34 17.34
N GLY A 393 6.05 -9.02 18.42
CA GLY A 393 5.43 -8.66 19.64
C GLY A 393 6.17 -7.40 20.13
N GLU A 394 5.75 -6.24 19.68
CA GLU A 394 5.24 -5.37 20.72
C GLU A 394 4.20 -6.21 21.42
N ALA A 395 4.41 -6.42 22.69
CA ALA A 395 3.47 -7.11 23.53
C ALA A 395 2.05 -6.54 23.28
N ALA A 396 1.35 -7.08 22.29
CA ALA A 396 -0.03 -7.40 22.57
C ALA A 396 0.07 -8.21 23.86
N PRO A 397 -0.64 -7.86 24.94
CA PRO A 397 -0.52 -8.56 26.19
C PRO A 397 -0.64 -10.04 25.88
N ALA A 398 0.41 -10.78 26.21
CA ALA A 398 0.59 -12.17 25.86
C ALA A 398 -0.73 -12.90 26.04
N GLY A 399 -1.23 -13.52 24.94
CA GLY A 399 -2.28 -14.52 25.04
C GLY A 399 -3.66 -13.97 25.36
N ALA A 400 -4.28 -13.44 24.37
CA ALA A 400 -5.61 -13.93 24.16
C ALA A 400 -5.55 -15.13 23.22
N ILE A 401 -4.94 -16.23 23.64
CA ILE A 401 -5.59 -17.52 23.38
C ILE A 401 -6.98 -17.28 23.93
N GLN A 402 -8.00 -17.23 23.07
CA GLN A 402 -9.35 -17.05 23.57
C GLN A 402 -9.54 -18.14 24.62
N LYS A 403 -10.06 -17.80 25.79
CA LYS A 403 -10.14 -18.72 26.92
C LYS A 403 -10.74 -20.06 26.47
N GLU A 404 -11.64 -19.99 25.49
CA GLU A 404 -12.28 -21.10 24.82
C GLU A 404 -11.28 -21.99 24.07
N GLU A 405 -10.35 -21.42 23.28
CA GLU A 405 -9.33 -22.20 22.53
C GLU A 405 -8.35 -22.91 23.47
N ALA A 406 -7.97 -22.27 24.57
CA ALA A 406 -7.12 -22.90 25.58
C ALA A 406 -7.84 -24.07 26.26
N ILE A 407 -9.12 -23.89 26.60
CA ILE A 407 -9.95 -24.94 27.21
C ILE A 407 -10.12 -26.10 26.22
N GLU A 408 -10.44 -25.82 24.96
CA GLU A 408 -10.56 -26.88 23.94
C GLU A 408 -9.27 -27.65 23.72
N ALA A 409 -8.11 -26.97 23.70
CA ALA A 409 -6.81 -27.62 23.55
C ALA A 409 -6.53 -28.58 24.73
N LEU A 410 -6.81 -28.15 25.97
CA LEU A 410 -6.66 -28.97 27.16
C LEU A 410 -7.62 -30.17 27.18
N LEU A 411 -8.86 -30.00 26.73
CA LEU A 411 -9.83 -31.07 26.60
C LEU A 411 -9.43 -32.11 25.53
N ARG A 412 -8.84 -31.69 24.40
CA ARG A 412 -8.30 -32.57 23.36
C ARG A 412 -7.17 -33.46 23.91
N VAL A 413 -6.26 -32.89 24.72
CA VAL A 413 -5.18 -33.65 25.37
C VAL A 413 -5.76 -34.74 26.27
N ALA A 414 -6.80 -34.45 27.08
CA ALA A 414 -7.44 -35.43 27.93
C ALA A 414 -8.22 -36.50 27.13
N GLN A 415 -8.80 -36.13 25.98
CA GLN A 415 -9.52 -37.09 25.11
C GLN A 415 -8.56 -38.02 24.35
N SER A 416 -7.30 -37.60 24.13
CA SER A 416 -6.30 -38.42 23.43
C SER A 416 -5.68 -39.52 24.30
N ASP A 417 -5.80 -39.43 25.62
CA ASP A 417 -5.28 -40.43 26.56
C ASP A 417 -6.33 -40.69 27.71
N PRO A 418 -7.11 -41.78 27.62
CA PRO A 418 -8.11 -42.09 28.61
C PRO A 418 -7.57 -42.38 30.03
N SER A 419 -6.27 -42.54 30.20
CA SER A 419 -5.62 -42.75 31.50
C SER A 419 -5.39 -41.45 32.27
N ILE A 420 -5.61 -40.32 31.66
CA ILE A 420 -5.36 -39.01 32.28
C ILE A 420 -6.66 -38.50 32.97
N GLU A 421 -6.63 -38.42 34.29
CA GLU A 421 -7.61 -37.64 35.03
C GLU A 421 -7.27 -36.14 34.87
N LEU A 422 -8.06 -35.43 34.04
CA LEU A 422 -7.75 -34.06 33.57
C LEU A 422 -7.43 -33.08 34.71
N LEU A 423 -8.26 -33.02 35.73
CA LEU A 423 -8.07 -32.02 36.82
C LEU A 423 -6.83 -32.29 37.68
N PRO A 424 -6.60 -33.53 38.18
CA PRO A 424 -5.35 -33.84 38.90
C PRO A 424 -4.10 -33.66 38.06
N TRP A 425 -4.17 -34.00 36.76
CA TRP A 425 -3.05 -33.79 35.83
C TRP A 425 -2.76 -32.31 35.64
N LEU A 426 -3.75 -31.46 35.38
CA LEU A 426 -3.59 -30.01 35.24
C LEU A 426 -3.02 -29.38 36.52
N GLU A 427 -3.53 -29.75 37.69
CA GLU A 427 -3.02 -29.27 38.97
C GLU A 427 -1.54 -29.58 39.13
N ARG A 428 -1.12 -30.77 38.75
CA ARG A 428 0.30 -31.21 38.79
C ARG A 428 1.14 -30.38 37.82
N GLU A 429 0.75 -30.34 36.53
CA GLU A 429 1.53 -29.63 35.50
C GLU A 429 1.65 -28.14 35.78
N PHE A 430 0.60 -27.44 36.20
CA PHE A 430 0.67 -26.04 36.57
C PHE A 430 1.54 -25.82 37.83
N THR A 431 1.52 -26.76 38.78
CA THR A 431 2.38 -26.67 39.96
C THR A 431 3.85 -26.81 39.58
N VAL A 432 4.18 -27.81 38.73
CA VAL A 432 5.56 -28.02 38.23
C VAL A 432 6.03 -26.82 37.42
N HIS A 433 5.19 -26.32 36.52
CA HIS A 433 5.54 -25.16 35.67
C HIS A 433 5.78 -23.90 36.49
N ALA A 434 4.91 -23.59 37.44
CA ALA A 434 5.08 -22.43 38.31
C ALA A 434 6.35 -22.52 39.18
N MET A 435 6.65 -23.72 39.66
CA MET A 435 7.90 -23.94 40.43
C MET A 435 9.15 -23.81 39.56
N ARG A 436 9.14 -24.29 38.32
CA ARG A 436 10.24 -24.10 37.35
C ARG A 436 10.43 -22.63 37.03
N GLN A 437 9.36 -21.90 36.66
CA GLN A 437 9.41 -20.49 36.31
C GLN A 437 9.92 -19.60 37.46
N THR A 438 9.61 -19.97 38.71
CA THR A 438 10.05 -19.22 39.92
C THR A 438 11.35 -19.78 40.51
N ARG A 439 12.04 -20.68 39.82
CA ARG A 439 13.30 -21.32 40.27
C ARG A 439 13.20 -21.89 41.69
N GLY A 440 12.07 -22.52 42.00
CA GLY A 440 11.82 -23.14 43.28
C GLY A 440 11.32 -22.21 44.41
N ASN A 441 11.03 -20.92 44.11
CA ASN A 441 10.52 -19.98 45.07
C ASN A 441 9.01 -20.20 45.31
N GLN A 442 8.68 -20.91 46.40
CA GLN A 442 7.30 -21.27 46.73
C GLN A 442 6.36 -20.08 46.96
N VAL A 443 6.86 -18.93 47.44
CA VAL A 443 6.03 -17.75 47.65
C VAL A 443 5.60 -17.14 46.30
N GLN A 444 6.55 -17.01 45.38
CA GLN A 444 6.28 -16.48 44.05
C GLN A 444 5.42 -17.47 43.23
N ALA A 445 5.69 -18.76 43.33
CA ALA A 445 4.89 -19.80 42.65
C ALA A 445 3.44 -19.83 43.15
N ALA A 446 3.22 -19.71 44.45
CA ALA A 446 1.86 -19.62 45.01
C ALA A 446 1.12 -18.37 44.53
N LYS A 447 1.79 -17.22 44.47
CA LYS A 447 1.23 -15.97 43.91
C LYS A 447 0.90 -16.11 42.43
N LEU A 448 1.76 -16.73 41.64
CA LEU A 448 1.53 -17.01 40.20
C LEU A 448 0.30 -17.87 39.97
N LEU A 449 0.10 -18.90 40.81
CA LEU A 449 -1.04 -19.83 40.69
C LEU A 449 -2.33 -19.29 41.36
N GLY A 450 -2.30 -18.12 42.00
CA GLY A 450 -3.45 -17.56 42.71
C GLY A 450 -3.88 -18.35 43.93
N ILE A 451 -2.95 -19.12 44.56
CA ILE A 451 -3.22 -19.97 45.73
C ILE A 451 -2.36 -19.56 46.96
N THR A 452 -2.73 -20.07 48.12
CA THR A 452 -1.91 -19.83 49.32
C THR A 452 -0.65 -20.67 49.34
N ARG A 453 0.43 -20.22 49.99
CA ARG A 453 1.65 -21.01 50.17
C ARG A 453 1.38 -22.37 50.84
N ALA A 454 0.42 -22.43 51.80
CA ALA A 454 0.02 -23.66 52.47
C ALA A 454 -0.62 -24.65 51.46
N THR A 455 -1.48 -24.16 50.56
CA THR A 455 -2.10 -24.98 49.50
C THR A 455 -1.03 -25.50 48.52
N LEU A 456 -0.07 -24.62 48.11
CA LEU A 456 1.01 -25.05 47.22
C LEU A 456 1.85 -26.15 47.87
N ARG A 457 2.18 -26.02 49.15
CA ARG A 457 2.94 -27.05 49.88
C ARG A 457 2.23 -28.37 49.95
N LYS A 458 0.91 -28.40 50.21
CA LYS A 458 0.11 -29.62 50.16
C LYS A 458 0.10 -30.25 48.74
N ARG A 459 0.05 -29.45 47.66
CA ARG A 459 0.13 -29.97 46.30
C ARG A 459 1.50 -30.55 45.97
N LEU A 460 2.59 -29.91 46.39
CA LEU A 460 3.97 -30.43 46.24
C LEU A 460 4.13 -31.78 46.93
N GLU A 461 3.61 -31.92 48.17
CA GLU A 461 3.61 -33.17 48.92
C GLU A 461 2.74 -34.25 48.26
N ARG A 462 1.52 -33.88 47.82
CA ARG A 462 0.56 -34.80 47.15
C ARG A 462 1.10 -35.38 45.83
N PHE A 463 1.80 -34.54 45.04
CA PHE A 463 2.31 -34.95 43.74
C PHE A 463 3.76 -35.43 43.76
N GLY A 464 4.42 -35.48 44.91
CA GLY A 464 5.78 -35.96 45.07
C GLY A 464 6.81 -35.06 44.36
N ILE A 465 6.54 -33.76 44.22
CA ILE A 465 7.40 -32.83 43.48
C ILE A 465 8.54 -32.42 44.39
N THR A 466 9.73 -33.00 44.18
CA THR A 466 10.96 -32.69 44.90
C THR A 466 11.78 -31.65 44.14
N ARG A 467 12.75 -31.04 44.81
CA ARG A 467 13.64 -30.00 44.26
C ARG A 467 14.45 -30.48 43.02
N GLU A 468 14.72 -31.73 42.91
CA GLU A 468 15.45 -32.35 41.78
C GLU A 468 14.65 -32.38 40.48
N LEU A 469 13.30 -32.50 40.55
CA LEU A 469 12.38 -32.43 39.41
C LEU A 469 12.18 -31.01 38.85
N ILE A 470 12.67 -29.97 39.55
CA ILE A 470 12.46 -28.55 39.22
C ILE A 470 13.64 -28.01 38.38
N VAL A 471 14.80 -28.68 38.41
CA VAL A 471 16.05 -28.21 37.82
C VAL A 471 16.39 -28.92 36.49
N GLN A 472 15.59 -29.90 36.09
CA GLN A 472 15.60 -30.42 34.70
C GLN A 472 14.55 -29.68 33.85
#